data_418d7286375f97ed2549bc5e0464ad52
#
_entry.id   418d7286375f97ed2549bc5e0464ad52
#
_cell.length_a   1.000
_cell.length_b   1.000
_cell.length_c   1.000
_cell.angle_alpha   90.00
_cell.angle_beta   90.00
_cell.angle_gamma   90.00
#
_symmetry.space_group_name_H-M   'P 1'
#
loop_
_entity.id
_entity.type
_entity.pdbx_description
1 polymer ?
#
loop_
_entity_poly.entity_id
_entity_poly.type
_entity_poly.pdbx_seq_one_letter_code
_entity_poly.pdbx_strand_id
1 'polypeptide(L)'
;MRPKDIGTRMESKIRDVINDWAGWKACERVALHGNNDHGDLRIVVDDLVLTGESKHCKEYPSEGMLEDFKAQTITENVNAGQDGGVLFVNLTNRSVQRWEVWMQKSTFLKLHGLDSVIERYELDDAARARLEQMLVDTKHDWLRLTMAAFMHLCWGSPAWGEGE
;
A
#
# COMPACT_ATOMS: atom_id res chain seq x y z
N MET A 1 -26.70 0.96 -1.43
CA MET A 1 -25.54 0.76 -2.35
C MET A 1 -25.12 -0.69 -2.28
N ARG A 2 -24.97 -1.32 -3.43
CA ARG A 2 -24.57 -2.73 -3.48
C ARG A 2 -23.11 -2.90 -3.07
N PRO A 3 -22.69 -4.03 -2.46
CA PRO A 3 -21.30 -4.26 -2.05
C PRO A 3 -20.28 -4.07 -3.17
N LYS A 4 -20.62 -4.47 -4.40
CA LYS A 4 -19.77 -4.25 -5.58
C LYS A 4 -19.53 -2.76 -5.87
N ASP A 5 -20.55 -1.93 -5.68
CA ASP A 5 -20.45 -0.47 -5.93
C ASP A 5 -19.56 0.20 -4.87
N ILE A 6 -19.59 -0.29 -3.62
CA ILE A 6 -18.70 0.18 -2.54
C ILE A 6 -17.25 -0.14 -2.86
N GLY A 7 -16.95 -1.38 -3.27
CA GLY A 7 -15.61 -1.81 -3.66
C GLY A 7 -15.04 -0.94 -4.76
N THR A 8 -15.74 -0.79 -5.86
CA THR A 8 -15.35 0.05 -7.00
C THR A 8 -15.11 1.50 -6.59
N ARG A 9 -15.94 2.05 -5.72
CA ARG A 9 -15.80 3.41 -5.20
C ARG A 9 -14.53 3.57 -4.36
N MET A 10 -14.19 2.58 -3.53
CA MET A 10 -12.99 2.61 -2.69
C MET A 10 -11.72 2.50 -3.52
N GLU A 11 -11.69 1.63 -4.51
CA GLU A 11 -10.59 1.52 -5.48
C GLU A 11 -10.35 2.85 -6.20
N SER A 12 -11.41 3.47 -6.69
CA SER A 12 -11.33 4.78 -7.36
C SER A 12 -10.80 5.86 -6.43
N LYS A 13 -11.19 5.83 -5.16
CA LYS A 13 -10.72 6.78 -4.15
C LYS A 13 -9.22 6.63 -3.86
N ILE A 14 -8.74 5.40 -3.75
CA ILE A 14 -7.30 5.13 -3.58
C ILE A 14 -6.53 5.64 -4.79
N ARG A 15 -6.97 5.31 -6.00
CA ARG A 15 -6.36 5.79 -7.25
C ARG A 15 -6.24 7.31 -7.27
N ASP A 16 -7.33 8.01 -6.99
CA ASP A 16 -7.38 9.46 -7.08
C ASP A 16 -6.47 10.12 -6.04
N VAL A 17 -6.46 9.62 -4.81
CA VAL A 17 -5.58 10.13 -3.73
C VAL A 17 -4.11 9.91 -4.07
N ILE A 18 -3.73 8.74 -4.58
CA ILE A 18 -2.36 8.46 -5.01
C ILE A 18 -1.95 9.38 -6.16
N ASN A 19 -2.78 9.52 -7.18
CA ASN A 19 -2.46 10.34 -8.34
C ASN A 19 -2.35 11.83 -8.00
N ASP A 20 -3.22 12.32 -7.12
CA ASP A 20 -3.13 13.69 -6.60
C ASP A 20 -1.84 13.91 -5.81
N TRP A 21 -1.48 12.95 -4.94
CA TRP A 21 -0.25 13.03 -4.15
C TRP A 21 1.00 13.01 -5.02
N ALA A 22 1.09 12.07 -5.94
CA ALA A 22 2.25 11.89 -6.82
C ALA A 22 2.39 13.02 -7.87
N GLY A 23 1.29 13.65 -8.24
CA GLY A 23 1.25 14.68 -9.29
C GLY A 23 1.24 14.14 -10.71
N TRP A 24 1.02 12.84 -10.87
CA TRP A 24 0.91 12.14 -12.16
C TRP A 24 0.11 10.85 -11.99
N LYS A 25 -0.19 10.17 -13.10
CA LYS A 25 -0.99 8.94 -13.09
C LYS A 25 -0.15 7.73 -12.62
N ALA A 26 0.18 7.70 -11.32
CA ALA A 26 0.95 6.63 -10.68
C ALA A 26 0.10 5.38 -10.38
N CYS A 27 -1.21 5.53 -10.28
CA CYS A 27 -2.14 4.44 -9.95
C CYS A 27 -3.27 4.37 -10.95
N GLU A 28 -3.61 3.16 -11.38
CA GLU A 28 -4.77 2.88 -12.22
C GLU A 28 -5.53 1.66 -11.72
N ARG A 29 -6.82 1.60 -12.03
CA ARG A 29 -7.65 0.42 -11.76
C ARG A 29 -7.39 -0.64 -12.81
N VAL A 30 -7.32 -1.89 -12.37
CA VAL A 30 -7.11 -3.04 -13.24
C VAL A 30 -8.46 -3.61 -13.66
N ALA A 31 -8.68 -3.77 -14.96
CA ALA A 31 -9.85 -4.49 -15.47
C ALA A 31 -9.67 -6.01 -15.26
N LEU A 32 -10.77 -6.68 -14.90
CA LEU A 32 -10.77 -8.14 -14.83
C LEU A 32 -10.58 -8.73 -16.24
N HIS A 33 -9.52 -9.55 -16.38
CA HIS A 33 -9.24 -10.30 -17.60
C HIS A 33 -9.15 -11.79 -17.30
N GLY A 34 -10.07 -12.57 -17.81
CA GLY A 34 -10.09 -14.02 -17.67
C GLY A 34 -10.38 -14.48 -16.23
N ASN A 35 -9.89 -15.68 -15.89
CA ASN A 35 -10.16 -16.34 -14.61
C ASN A 35 -9.10 -16.05 -13.52
N ASN A 36 -7.99 -15.40 -13.87
CA ASN A 36 -6.93 -15.05 -12.93
C ASN A 36 -7.11 -13.63 -12.41
N ASP A 37 -7.16 -13.51 -11.10
CA ASP A 37 -7.19 -12.21 -10.44
C ASP A 37 -5.80 -11.60 -10.41
N HIS A 38 -5.68 -10.38 -10.92
CA HIS A 38 -4.44 -9.60 -11.00
C HIS A 38 -4.45 -8.40 -10.03
N GLY A 39 -5.38 -8.42 -9.06
CA GLY A 39 -5.58 -7.33 -8.12
C GLY A 39 -6.49 -6.22 -8.65
N ASP A 40 -6.76 -5.25 -7.78
CA ASP A 40 -7.67 -4.14 -8.07
C ASP A 40 -6.97 -2.94 -8.70
N LEU A 41 -5.70 -2.72 -8.34
CA LEU A 41 -4.93 -1.54 -8.67
C LEU A 41 -3.53 -1.92 -9.18
N ARG A 42 -3.05 -1.12 -10.13
CA ARG A 42 -1.66 -1.14 -10.59
C ARG A 42 -1.00 0.16 -10.20
N ILE A 43 0.12 0.06 -9.48
CA ILE A 43 0.78 1.22 -8.87
C ILE A 43 2.23 1.27 -9.34
N VAL A 44 2.66 2.41 -9.87
CA VAL A 44 4.02 2.61 -10.36
C VAL A 44 4.80 3.49 -9.39
N VAL A 45 5.92 2.98 -8.93
CA VAL A 45 6.87 3.70 -8.06
C VAL A 45 8.26 3.55 -8.65
N ASP A 46 8.80 4.63 -9.18
CA ASP A 46 10.06 4.61 -9.94
C ASP A 46 10.04 3.51 -11.02
N ASP A 47 10.96 2.56 -11.01
CA ASP A 47 11.04 1.44 -11.95
C ASP A 47 10.19 0.23 -11.54
N LEU A 48 9.51 0.30 -10.40
CA LEU A 48 8.76 -0.81 -9.84
C LEU A 48 7.26 -0.67 -10.14
N VAL A 49 6.61 -1.82 -10.31
CA VAL A 49 5.16 -1.91 -10.48
C VAL A 49 4.59 -2.79 -9.38
N LEU A 50 3.66 -2.25 -8.60
CA LEU A 50 3.02 -2.94 -7.49
C LEU A 50 1.59 -3.34 -7.85
N THR A 51 1.16 -4.48 -7.30
CA THR A 51 -0.23 -4.94 -7.34
C THR A 51 -0.93 -4.46 -6.07
N GLY A 52 -1.98 -3.67 -6.21
CA GLY A 52 -2.80 -3.22 -5.10
C GLY A 52 -4.07 -4.03 -4.95
N GLU A 53 -4.38 -4.46 -3.73
CA GLU A 53 -5.64 -5.08 -3.34
C GLU A 53 -6.34 -4.18 -2.34
N SER A 54 -7.64 -3.93 -2.54
CA SER A 54 -8.45 -3.06 -1.69
C SER A 54 -9.51 -3.87 -0.95
N LYS A 55 -9.55 -3.75 0.37
CA LYS A 55 -10.57 -4.34 1.23
C LYS A 55 -11.28 -3.27 2.04
N HIS A 56 -12.59 -3.23 1.92
CA HIS A 56 -13.43 -2.33 2.70
C HIS A 56 -13.99 -3.06 3.91
N CYS A 57 -13.76 -2.51 5.11
CA CYS A 57 -14.22 -3.08 6.36
C CYS A 57 -15.02 -2.06 7.17
N LYS A 58 -16.21 -2.45 7.63
CA LYS A 58 -17.02 -1.64 8.57
C LYS A 58 -16.40 -1.65 9.95
N GLU A 59 -15.92 -2.81 10.37
CA GLU A 59 -15.22 -3.03 11.63
C GLU A 59 -13.81 -3.50 11.32
N TYR A 60 -12.91 -3.35 12.28
CA TYR A 60 -11.54 -3.82 12.11
C TYR A 60 -11.55 -5.33 11.83
N PRO A 61 -10.87 -5.79 10.78
CA PRO A 61 -10.88 -7.21 10.43
C PRO A 61 -10.22 -8.06 11.52
N SER A 62 -10.71 -9.28 11.69
CA SER A 62 -10.06 -10.26 12.55
C SER A 62 -8.68 -10.63 12.03
N GLU A 63 -7.83 -11.18 12.89
CA GLU A 63 -6.51 -11.67 12.50
C GLU A 63 -6.59 -12.69 11.34
N GLY A 64 -7.54 -13.61 11.41
CA GLY A 64 -7.78 -14.59 10.33
C GLY A 64 -8.17 -13.94 9.01
N MET A 65 -9.04 -12.94 9.03
CA MET A 65 -9.41 -12.17 7.84
C MET A 65 -8.22 -11.42 7.25
N LEU A 66 -7.40 -10.79 8.08
CA LEU A 66 -6.18 -10.10 7.63
C LEU A 66 -5.20 -11.07 6.97
N GLU A 67 -5.02 -12.26 7.53
CA GLU A 67 -4.15 -13.30 6.94
C GLU A 67 -4.68 -13.75 5.58
N ASP A 68 -5.99 -13.90 5.42
CA ASP A 68 -6.61 -14.23 4.14
C ASP A 68 -6.42 -13.11 3.11
N PHE A 69 -6.58 -11.85 3.50
CA PHE A 69 -6.35 -10.69 2.63
C PHE A 69 -4.89 -10.59 2.18
N LYS A 70 -3.95 -10.85 3.08
CA LYS A 70 -2.52 -10.88 2.77
C LYS A 70 -2.18 -12.01 1.79
N ALA A 71 -2.70 -13.20 2.01
CA ALA A 71 -2.51 -14.34 1.12
C ALA A 71 -3.08 -14.08 -0.27
N GLN A 72 -4.27 -13.49 -0.37
CA GLN A 72 -4.88 -13.07 -1.64
C GLN A 72 -3.99 -12.06 -2.37
N THR A 73 -3.50 -11.05 -1.66
CA THR A 73 -2.62 -10.01 -2.23
C THR A 73 -1.34 -10.61 -2.84
N ILE A 74 -0.73 -11.59 -2.18
CA ILE A 74 0.44 -12.32 -2.70
C ILE A 74 0.08 -13.07 -3.98
N THR A 75 -1.02 -13.81 -3.97
CA THR A 75 -1.47 -14.60 -5.13
C THR A 75 -1.73 -13.71 -6.34
N GLU A 76 -2.42 -12.60 -6.15
CA GLU A 76 -2.72 -11.64 -7.21
C GLU A 76 -1.45 -10.99 -7.78
N ASN A 77 -0.49 -10.67 -6.92
CA ASN A 77 0.79 -10.14 -7.37
C ASN A 77 1.58 -11.17 -8.21
N VAL A 78 1.58 -12.43 -7.81
CA VAL A 78 2.19 -13.51 -8.60
C VAL A 78 1.50 -13.65 -9.95
N ASN A 79 0.16 -13.65 -9.98
CA ASN A 79 -0.62 -13.73 -11.21
C ASN A 79 -0.34 -12.56 -12.16
N ALA A 80 -0.18 -11.36 -11.63
CA ALA A 80 0.14 -10.15 -12.39
C ALA A 80 1.61 -10.08 -12.83
N GLY A 81 2.49 -10.87 -12.22
CA GLY A 81 3.92 -10.87 -12.50
C GLY A 81 4.60 -9.55 -12.14
N GLN A 82 4.14 -8.89 -11.08
CA GLN A 82 4.64 -7.58 -10.66
C GLN A 82 5.61 -7.68 -9.48
N ASP A 83 6.19 -6.55 -9.08
CA ASP A 83 7.32 -6.50 -8.16
C ASP A 83 6.97 -6.70 -6.69
N GLY A 84 5.72 -6.45 -6.32
CA GLY A 84 5.24 -6.65 -4.95
C GLY A 84 3.76 -6.32 -4.79
N GLY A 85 3.14 -6.92 -3.78
CA GLY A 85 1.75 -6.70 -3.43
C GLY A 85 1.58 -5.70 -2.29
N VAL A 86 0.54 -4.88 -2.38
CA VAL A 86 0.15 -3.90 -1.36
C VAL A 86 -1.31 -4.06 -1.05
N LEU A 87 -1.64 -4.25 0.22
CA LEU A 87 -3.00 -4.40 0.71
C LEU A 87 -3.47 -3.09 1.36
N PHE A 88 -4.55 -2.53 0.83
CA PHE A 88 -5.22 -1.36 1.40
C PHE A 88 -6.44 -1.80 2.19
N VAL A 89 -6.47 -1.48 3.49
CA VAL A 89 -7.61 -1.76 4.36
C VAL A 89 -8.34 -0.47 4.67
N ASN A 90 -9.52 -0.31 4.09
CA ASN A 90 -10.34 0.88 4.20
C ASN A 90 -11.32 0.73 5.37
N LEU A 91 -11.20 1.57 6.36
CA LEU A 91 -12.06 1.58 7.53
C LEU A 91 -13.08 2.71 7.44
N THR A 92 -14.35 2.38 7.69
CA THR A 92 -15.50 3.27 7.45
C THR A 92 -15.39 4.64 8.13
N ASN A 93 -14.83 4.69 9.33
CA ASN A 93 -14.81 5.90 10.18
C ASN A 93 -13.45 6.60 10.19
N ARG A 94 -12.59 6.33 9.21
CA ARG A 94 -11.28 6.97 9.10
C ARG A 94 -11.13 7.75 7.81
N SER A 95 -10.45 8.89 7.88
CA SER A 95 -10.00 9.59 6.68
C SER A 95 -9.06 8.71 5.86
N VAL A 96 -9.01 8.92 4.55
CA VAL A 96 -8.18 8.12 3.64
C VAL A 96 -6.70 8.09 4.05
N GLN A 97 -6.17 9.19 4.59
CA GLN A 97 -4.79 9.27 5.07
C GLN A 97 -4.48 8.33 6.23
N ARG A 98 -5.51 7.91 6.96
CA ARG A 98 -5.42 7.00 8.10
C ARG A 98 -5.78 5.55 7.78
N TRP A 99 -6.13 5.24 6.54
CA TRP A 99 -6.33 3.86 6.14
C TRP A 99 -5.03 3.08 6.30
N GLU A 100 -5.15 1.79 6.56
CA GLU A 100 -4.00 0.93 6.71
C GLU A 100 -3.50 0.43 5.36
N VAL A 101 -2.19 0.42 5.22
CA VAL A 101 -1.49 -0.12 4.06
C VAL A 101 -0.52 -1.17 4.57
N TRP A 102 -0.66 -2.38 4.06
CA TRP A 102 0.15 -3.53 4.43
C TRP A 102 1.00 -3.96 3.25
N MET A 103 2.28 -4.21 3.49
CA MET A 103 3.19 -4.78 2.50
C MET A 103 4.17 -5.72 3.16
N GLN A 104 4.70 -6.67 2.38
CA GLN A 104 5.78 -7.52 2.85
C GLN A 104 7.06 -6.70 3.05
N LYS A 105 7.89 -7.10 4.01
CA LYS A 105 9.21 -6.49 4.23
C LYS A 105 10.07 -6.50 2.97
N SER A 106 9.99 -7.58 2.17
CA SER A 106 10.68 -7.68 0.88
C SER A 106 10.25 -6.60 -0.12
N THR A 107 8.96 -6.28 -0.17
CA THR A 107 8.43 -5.21 -1.02
C THR A 107 8.94 -3.84 -0.55
N PHE A 108 8.91 -3.60 0.75
CA PHE A 108 9.46 -2.37 1.35
C PHE A 108 10.94 -2.18 0.99
N LEU A 109 11.75 -3.23 1.08
CA LEU A 109 13.18 -3.17 0.75
C LEU A 109 13.43 -2.94 -0.75
N LYS A 110 12.56 -3.43 -1.64
CA LYS A 110 12.64 -3.13 -3.07
C LYS A 110 12.31 -1.66 -3.36
N LEU A 111 11.32 -1.10 -2.65
CA LEU A 111 10.92 0.30 -2.82
C LEU A 111 12.01 1.25 -2.31
N HIS A 112 12.54 0.98 -1.15
CA HIS A 112 13.55 1.80 -0.51
C HIS A 112 14.47 0.91 0.32
N GLY A 113 15.76 0.92 0.05
CA GLY A 113 16.74 0.43 1.02
C GLY A 113 16.62 1.20 2.33
N LEU A 114 17.04 0.58 3.43
CA LEU A 114 16.96 1.18 4.76
C LEU A 114 17.65 2.55 4.81
N ASP A 115 18.84 2.66 4.22
CA ASP A 115 19.60 3.91 4.20
C ASP A 115 18.88 5.03 3.46
N SER A 116 18.21 4.71 2.34
CA SER A 116 17.40 5.69 1.59
C SER A 116 16.23 6.22 2.40
N VAL A 117 15.59 5.38 3.21
CA VAL A 117 14.49 5.80 4.10
C VAL A 117 15.02 6.72 5.20
N ILE A 118 16.14 6.36 5.82
CA ILE A 118 16.76 7.16 6.87
C ILE A 118 17.14 8.54 6.35
N GLU A 119 17.79 8.60 5.20
CA GLU A 119 18.19 9.86 4.56
C GLU A 119 16.98 10.71 4.18
N ARG A 120 15.98 10.12 3.52
CA ARG A 120 14.78 10.84 3.05
C ARG A 120 13.96 11.48 4.17
N TYR A 121 13.85 10.79 5.31
CA TYR A 121 13.03 11.23 6.43
C TYR A 121 13.84 11.80 7.62
N GLU A 122 15.14 11.97 7.43
CA GLU A 122 16.04 12.50 8.48
C GLU A 122 15.85 11.77 9.81
N LEU A 123 15.76 10.45 9.75
CA LEU A 123 15.51 9.65 10.94
C LEU A 123 16.71 9.64 11.88
N ASP A 124 16.45 9.80 13.16
CA ASP A 124 17.45 9.69 14.19
C ASP A 124 17.90 8.22 14.42
N ASP A 125 18.97 8.04 15.20
CA ASP A 125 19.51 6.70 15.49
C ASP A 125 18.50 5.78 16.17
N ALA A 126 17.60 6.32 17.00
CA ALA A 126 16.56 5.55 17.67
C ALA A 126 15.49 5.05 16.69
N ALA A 127 15.08 5.88 15.73
CA ALA A 127 14.15 5.50 14.67
C ALA A 127 14.80 4.50 13.71
N ARG A 128 16.07 4.68 13.37
CA ARG A 128 16.87 3.73 12.58
C ARG A 128 16.88 2.34 13.24
N ALA A 129 17.25 2.28 14.53
CA ALA A 129 17.35 1.03 15.27
C ALA A 129 15.98 0.29 15.31
N ARG A 130 14.89 1.03 15.45
CA ARG A 130 13.51 0.47 15.39
C ARG A 130 13.18 -0.12 14.03
N LEU A 131 13.52 0.57 12.94
CA LEU A 131 13.33 0.06 11.58
C LEU A 131 14.17 -1.20 11.32
N GLU A 132 15.43 -1.20 11.71
CA GLU A 132 16.31 -2.37 11.61
C GLU A 132 15.72 -3.57 12.36
N GLN A 133 15.23 -3.34 13.58
CA GLN A 133 14.60 -4.40 14.36
C GLN A 133 13.32 -4.93 13.71
N MET A 134 12.49 -4.07 13.16
CA MET A 134 11.29 -4.47 12.42
C MET A 134 11.61 -5.32 11.19
N LEU A 135 12.69 -5.02 10.48
CA LEU A 135 13.09 -5.74 9.27
C LEU A 135 13.69 -7.12 9.57
N VAL A 136 14.30 -7.31 10.74
CA VAL A 136 14.87 -8.61 11.15
C VAL A 136 13.91 -9.47 11.96
N ASP A 137 12.79 -8.93 12.40
CA ASP A 137 11.77 -9.69 13.13
C ASP A 137 11.03 -10.63 12.17
N THR A 138 11.45 -11.89 12.18
CA THR A 138 10.89 -12.95 11.31
C THR A 138 9.47 -13.37 11.67
N LYS A 139 8.94 -12.97 12.83
CA LYS A 139 7.57 -13.28 13.24
C LYS A 139 6.54 -12.45 12.46
N HIS A 140 6.96 -11.32 11.90
CA HIS A 140 6.09 -10.39 11.20
C HIS A 140 6.68 -10.06 9.82
N ASP A 141 6.33 -10.84 8.80
CA ASP A 141 6.78 -10.61 7.41
C ASP A 141 6.15 -9.39 6.77
N TRP A 142 5.13 -8.82 7.38
CA TRP A 142 4.37 -7.68 6.88
C TRP A 142 4.59 -6.43 7.72
N LEU A 143 4.70 -5.31 7.03
CA LEU A 143 4.71 -3.97 7.63
C LEU A 143 3.34 -3.34 7.46
N ARG A 144 2.89 -2.65 8.51
CA ARG A 144 1.69 -1.82 8.50
C ARG A 144 2.07 -0.35 8.50
N LEU A 145 1.58 0.38 7.52
CA LEU A 145 1.76 1.82 7.39
C LEU A 145 0.38 2.51 7.37
N THR A 146 0.35 3.80 7.62
CA THR A 146 -0.80 4.62 7.23
C THR A 146 -0.72 4.91 5.73
N MET A 147 -1.85 5.26 5.11
CA MET A 147 -1.88 5.67 3.71
C MET A 147 -0.95 6.87 3.45
N ALA A 148 -0.93 7.86 4.36
CA ALA A 148 -0.03 9.00 4.25
C ALA A 148 1.46 8.58 4.29
N ALA A 149 1.84 7.71 5.22
CA ALA A 149 3.20 7.19 5.31
C ALA A 149 3.61 6.40 4.06
N PHE A 150 2.70 5.58 3.52
CA PHE A 150 2.92 4.86 2.27
C PHE A 150 3.17 5.81 1.09
N MET A 151 2.33 6.84 0.95
CA MET A 151 2.49 7.81 -0.14
C MET A 151 3.79 8.62 -0.01
N HIS A 152 4.16 9.03 1.20
CA HIS A 152 5.46 9.66 1.45
C HIS A 152 6.62 8.73 1.08
N LEU A 153 6.53 7.46 1.46
CA LEU A 153 7.53 6.45 1.16
C LEU A 153 7.75 6.31 -0.35
N CYS A 154 6.67 6.25 -1.12
CA CYS A 154 6.72 5.99 -2.56
C CYS A 154 7.07 7.24 -3.39
N TRP A 155 6.55 8.40 -3.03
CA TRP A 155 6.61 9.61 -3.88
C TRP A 155 7.13 10.86 -3.17
N GLY A 156 7.51 10.76 -1.90
CA GLY A 156 7.96 11.91 -1.11
C GLY A 156 6.82 12.84 -0.70
N SER A 157 7.09 14.13 -0.58
CA SER A 157 6.08 15.14 -0.26
C SER A 157 5.04 15.27 -1.36
N PRO A 158 3.78 15.64 -1.03
CA PRO A 158 2.72 15.76 -2.02
C PRO A 158 3.03 16.82 -3.08
N ALA A 159 2.56 16.58 -4.30
CA ALA A 159 2.82 17.43 -5.46
C ALA A 159 2.28 18.87 -5.30
N TRP A 160 1.24 19.06 -4.46
CA TRP A 160 0.70 20.40 -4.19
C TRP A 160 1.53 21.21 -3.17
N GLY A 161 2.62 20.65 -2.64
CA GLY A 161 3.45 21.28 -1.63
C GLY A 161 2.92 21.15 -0.20
N GLU A 162 3.78 21.40 0.79
CA GLU A 162 3.36 21.48 2.19
C GLU A 162 2.86 22.90 2.47
N GLY A 163 1.59 23.00 2.89
CA GLY A 163 1.09 24.14 3.65
C GLY A 163 1.15 25.52 2.97
N GLU A 164 0.39 25.68 1.94
CA GLU A 164 -0.17 27.01 1.68
C GLU A 164 -1.43 27.21 2.50
#